data_2395d932bdaee70aaf0f84f3d7982480
#
_entry.id   2395d932bdaee70aaf0f84f3d7982480
#
_cell.length_a   1.000
_cell.length_b   1.000
_cell.length_c   1.000
_cell.angle_alpha   90.00
_cell.angle_beta   90.00
_cell.angle_gamma   90.00
#
_symmetry.space_group_name_H-M   'P 1'
#
loop_
_entity.id
_entity.type
_entity.pdbx_description
1 polymer ?
#
loop_
_entity_poly.entity_id
_entity_poly.type
_entity_poly.pdbx_seq_one_letter_code
_entity_poly.pdbx_strand_id
1 'polypeptide(L)'
;LAHQEADIFFALLPLQKKLFQTEDFIAINEKLDDWAKGYELEGAKILLFTDSWQKKDSIPEQYWLDRKAFELIRLERMGLRQFYLGDLSNKEKALMFLPEELPIGSVAICRLGGTPQKPTALLLFKSRDTDRFHNDQDTTFLRHLVDIVELHLGRWI
;
A
#
# COMPACT_ATOMS: atom_id res chain seq x y z
N LEU A 1 4.45 22.96 -11.53
CA LEU A 1 3.51 22.33 -10.58
C LEU A 1 2.26 21.84 -11.29
N ALA A 2 1.55 22.74 -12.03
CA ALA A 2 0.35 22.33 -12.76
C ALA A 2 0.63 21.27 -13.83
N HIS A 3 1.78 21.38 -14.50
CA HIS A 3 2.21 20.42 -15.50
C HIS A 3 2.50 19.04 -14.86
N GLN A 4 3.15 19.04 -13.70
CA GLN A 4 3.44 17.80 -12.97
C GLN A 4 2.15 17.12 -12.48
N GLU A 5 1.18 17.88 -12.00
CA GLU A 5 -0.12 17.34 -11.58
C GLU A 5 -0.88 16.75 -12.75
N ALA A 6 -0.83 17.38 -13.92
CA ALA A 6 -1.45 16.84 -15.13
C ALA A 6 -0.81 15.50 -15.54
N ASP A 7 0.52 15.38 -15.47
CA ASP A 7 1.22 14.14 -15.77
C ASP A 7 0.83 13.02 -14.79
N ILE A 8 0.72 13.34 -13.50
CA ILE A 8 0.28 12.38 -12.48
C ILE A 8 -1.16 11.94 -12.77
N PHE A 9 -2.05 12.86 -13.09
CA PHE A 9 -3.43 12.55 -13.42
C PHE A 9 -3.52 11.58 -14.60
N PHE A 10 -2.79 11.84 -15.68
CA PHE A 10 -2.79 10.96 -16.85
C PHE A 10 -2.22 9.58 -16.54
N ALA A 11 -1.18 9.51 -15.70
CA ALA A 11 -0.60 8.23 -15.28
C ALA A 11 -1.58 7.40 -14.45
N LEU A 12 -2.41 8.06 -13.63
CA LEU A 12 -3.38 7.38 -12.76
C LEU A 12 -4.71 7.06 -13.44
N LEU A 13 -5.01 7.70 -14.57
CA LEU A 13 -6.32 7.57 -15.21
C LEU A 13 -6.69 6.12 -15.57
N PRO A 14 -5.79 5.30 -16.17
CA PRO A 14 -6.11 3.89 -16.44
C PRO A 14 -6.38 3.10 -15.16
N LEU A 15 -5.64 3.39 -14.09
CA LEU A 15 -5.84 2.75 -12.80
C LEU A 15 -7.19 3.15 -12.18
N GLN A 16 -7.56 4.42 -12.25
CA GLN A 16 -8.87 4.89 -11.76
C GLN A 16 -10.01 4.12 -12.40
N LYS A 17 -9.95 3.90 -13.70
CA LYS A 17 -10.98 3.14 -14.42
C LYS A 17 -11.07 1.71 -13.92
N LYS A 18 -9.92 1.05 -13.73
CA LYS A 18 -9.86 -0.32 -13.21
C LYS A 18 -10.41 -0.40 -11.79
N LEU A 19 -10.04 0.54 -10.93
CA LEU A 19 -10.51 0.59 -9.54
C LEU A 19 -12.02 0.79 -9.49
N PHE A 20 -12.55 1.66 -10.32
CA PHE A 20 -13.98 1.93 -10.38
C PHE A 20 -14.80 0.70 -10.78
N GLN A 21 -14.25 -0.11 -11.69
CA GLN A 21 -14.91 -1.31 -12.21
C GLN A 21 -14.74 -2.53 -11.32
N THR A 22 -13.84 -2.49 -10.35
CA THR A 22 -13.52 -3.64 -9.51
C THR A 22 -14.40 -3.65 -8.26
N GLU A 23 -14.97 -4.81 -7.92
CA GLU A 23 -15.94 -4.92 -6.83
C GLU A 23 -15.48 -5.77 -5.65
N ASP A 24 -14.38 -6.51 -5.76
CA ASP A 24 -13.91 -7.32 -4.64
C ASP A 24 -12.44 -7.04 -4.30
N PHE A 25 -12.09 -7.38 -3.06
CA PHE A 25 -10.78 -7.05 -2.49
C PHE A 25 -9.63 -7.79 -3.17
N ILE A 26 -9.84 -9.07 -3.52
CA ILE A 26 -8.78 -9.87 -4.16
C ILE A 26 -8.49 -9.33 -5.56
N ALA A 27 -9.53 -9.04 -6.33
CA ALA A 27 -9.38 -8.50 -7.67
C ALA A 27 -8.64 -7.17 -7.67
N ILE A 28 -8.92 -6.29 -6.69
CA ILE A 28 -8.21 -5.01 -6.63
C ILE A 28 -6.74 -5.18 -6.28
N ASN A 29 -6.41 -6.14 -5.39
CA ASN A 29 -5.01 -6.42 -5.09
C ASN A 29 -4.26 -6.92 -6.32
N GLU A 30 -4.86 -7.79 -7.11
CA GLU A 30 -4.27 -8.28 -8.36
C GLU A 30 -4.03 -7.14 -9.35
N LYS A 31 -5.00 -6.24 -9.50
CA LYS A 31 -4.88 -5.09 -10.41
C LYS A 31 -3.82 -4.09 -9.96
N LEU A 32 -3.73 -3.83 -8.67
CA LEU A 32 -2.67 -2.97 -8.12
C LEU A 32 -1.29 -3.58 -8.32
N ASP A 33 -1.18 -4.89 -8.10
CA ASP A 33 0.07 -5.62 -8.30
C ASP A 33 0.53 -5.56 -9.77
N ASP A 34 -0.37 -5.84 -10.70
CA ASP A 34 -0.08 -5.76 -12.13
C ASP A 34 0.28 -4.33 -12.56
N TRP A 35 -0.45 -3.35 -12.05
CA TRP A 35 -0.17 -1.95 -12.35
C TRP A 35 1.23 -1.54 -11.85
N ALA A 36 1.59 -1.95 -10.65
CA ALA A 36 2.91 -1.68 -10.06
C ALA A 36 4.03 -2.29 -10.91
N LYS A 37 3.84 -3.51 -11.38
CA LYS A 37 4.81 -4.20 -12.25
C LYS A 37 5.04 -3.45 -13.56
N GLY A 38 4.02 -2.77 -14.06
CA GLY A 38 4.15 -1.90 -15.22
C GLY A 38 5.06 -0.68 -14.99
N TYR A 39 5.33 -0.34 -13.74
CA TYR A 39 6.26 0.73 -13.34
C TYR A 39 7.57 0.17 -12.76
N GLU A 40 7.92 -1.06 -13.13
CA GLU A 40 9.18 -1.72 -12.73
C GLU A 40 9.30 -1.96 -11.23
N LEU A 41 8.17 -2.04 -10.54
CA LEU A 41 8.12 -2.49 -9.13
C LEU A 41 7.87 -3.99 -9.09
N GLU A 42 8.24 -4.62 -7.98
CA GLU A 42 7.99 -6.06 -7.80
C GLU A 42 6.53 -6.38 -7.49
N GLY A 43 5.78 -5.41 -7.02
CA GLY A 43 4.37 -5.56 -6.78
C GLY A 43 3.80 -4.56 -5.80
N ALA A 44 2.50 -4.73 -5.54
CA ALA A 44 1.74 -3.92 -4.60
C ALA A 44 0.66 -4.77 -3.94
N LYS A 45 0.24 -4.39 -2.74
CA LYS A 45 -0.89 -5.02 -2.07
C LYS A 45 -1.50 -4.11 -1.01
N ILE A 46 -2.74 -4.40 -0.64
CA ILE A 46 -3.43 -3.76 0.48
C ILE A 46 -3.52 -4.76 1.62
N LEU A 47 -3.15 -4.33 2.84
CA LEU A 47 -3.35 -5.10 4.06
C LEU A 47 -4.43 -4.44 4.90
N LEU A 48 -5.28 -5.25 5.51
CA LEU A 48 -6.39 -4.80 6.36
C LEU A 48 -6.06 -5.07 7.82
N PHE A 49 -6.29 -4.09 8.69
CA PHE A 49 -6.15 -4.31 10.13
C PHE A 49 -7.35 -5.09 10.66
N THR A 50 -7.07 -6.15 11.41
CA THR A 50 -8.10 -7.09 11.88
C THR A 50 -9.14 -6.46 12.77
N ASP A 51 -8.82 -5.36 13.47
CA ASP A 51 -9.74 -4.67 14.37
C ASP A 51 -10.59 -3.59 13.70
N SER A 52 -10.31 -3.28 12.44
CA SER A 52 -11.00 -2.21 11.70
C SER A 52 -12.06 -2.71 10.74
N TRP A 53 -12.03 -3.99 10.40
CA TRP A 53 -12.93 -4.60 9.42
C TRP A 53 -13.46 -5.91 9.95
N GLN A 54 -14.70 -6.25 9.57
CA GLN A 54 -15.25 -7.56 9.85
C GLN A 54 -14.53 -8.60 9.00
N LYS A 55 -13.92 -9.58 9.66
CA LYS A 55 -13.14 -10.61 8.97
C LYS A 55 -14.07 -11.50 8.12
N LYS A 56 -13.66 -11.74 6.88
CA LYS A 56 -14.40 -12.57 5.92
C LYS A 56 -13.53 -13.70 5.43
N ASP A 57 -14.11 -14.90 5.34
CA ASP A 57 -13.40 -16.08 4.84
C ASP A 57 -12.98 -15.95 3.38
N SER A 58 -13.67 -15.09 2.61
CA SER A 58 -13.34 -14.83 1.21
C SER A 58 -12.04 -14.03 1.04
N ILE A 59 -11.52 -13.42 2.11
CA ILE A 59 -10.26 -12.69 2.08
C ILE A 59 -9.21 -13.52 2.81
N PRO A 60 -8.17 -14.02 2.10
CA PRO A 60 -7.13 -14.86 2.70
C PRO A 60 -6.39 -14.20 3.86
N GLU A 61 -5.87 -15.02 4.78
CA GLU A 61 -5.13 -14.56 5.96
C GLU A 61 -3.96 -13.63 5.62
N GLN A 62 -3.33 -13.82 4.48
CA GLN A 62 -2.18 -13.01 4.06
C GLN A 62 -2.49 -11.53 3.90
N TYR A 63 -3.76 -11.16 3.81
CA TYR A 63 -4.19 -9.77 3.67
C TYR A 63 -4.60 -9.14 4.99
N TRP A 64 -4.58 -9.89 6.09
CA TRP A 64 -4.94 -9.40 7.41
C TRP A 64 -3.70 -9.12 8.24
N LEU A 65 -3.70 -7.98 8.92
CA LEU A 65 -2.56 -7.54 9.72
C LEU A 65 -3.03 -7.26 11.16
N ASP A 66 -2.33 -7.85 12.13
CA ASP A 66 -2.59 -7.56 13.53
C ASP A 66 -2.01 -6.20 13.91
N ARG A 67 -2.82 -5.35 14.51
CA ARG A 67 -2.41 -4.00 14.86
C ARG A 67 -1.26 -3.98 15.86
N LYS A 68 -1.29 -4.84 16.87
CA LYS A 68 -0.21 -4.91 17.86
C LYS A 68 1.12 -5.28 17.22
N ALA A 69 1.09 -6.23 16.30
CA ALA A 69 2.29 -6.65 15.59
C ALA A 69 2.89 -5.52 14.76
N PHE A 70 2.04 -4.65 14.20
CA PHE A 70 2.49 -3.52 13.38
C PHE A 70 2.92 -2.31 14.21
N GLU A 71 2.54 -2.22 15.49
CA GLU A 71 2.68 -1.00 16.28
C GLU A 71 4.12 -0.49 16.35
N LEU A 72 5.11 -1.38 16.48
CA LEU A 72 6.51 -0.98 16.53
C LEU A 72 6.96 -0.35 15.21
N ILE A 73 6.52 -0.91 14.08
CA ILE A 73 6.80 -0.34 12.76
C ILE A 73 6.16 1.03 12.64
N ARG A 74 4.91 1.16 13.08
CA ARG A 74 4.20 2.43 13.04
C ARG A 74 4.96 3.51 13.82
N LEU A 75 5.40 3.18 15.03
CA LEU A 75 6.12 4.14 15.89
C LEU A 75 7.49 4.50 15.33
N GLU A 76 8.27 3.51 14.93
CA GLU A 76 9.66 3.72 14.52
C GLU A 76 9.82 4.22 13.09
N ARG A 77 8.97 3.74 12.17
CA ARG A 77 9.12 4.04 10.75
C ARG A 77 8.21 5.17 10.28
N MET A 78 6.94 5.15 10.70
CA MET A 78 5.96 6.12 10.20
C MET A 78 5.78 7.32 11.11
N GLY A 79 5.73 7.13 12.43
CA GLY A 79 5.36 8.19 13.35
C GLY A 79 3.95 8.68 13.02
N LEU A 80 3.80 9.96 12.75
CA LEU A 80 2.53 10.57 12.33
C LEU A 80 2.46 10.80 10.81
N ARG A 81 3.46 10.34 10.05
CA ARG A 81 3.49 10.52 8.60
C ARG A 81 2.54 9.54 7.92
N GLN A 82 2.02 9.96 6.78
CA GLN A 82 1.19 9.12 5.95
C GLN A 82 1.98 8.06 5.18
N PHE A 83 3.26 8.35 4.91
CA PHE A 83 4.11 7.48 4.08
C PHE A 83 5.42 7.18 4.77
N TYR A 84 5.88 5.93 4.60
CA TYR A 84 7.26 5.55 4.86
C TYR A 84 7.85 4.96 3.57
N LEU A 85 8.99 5.48 3.16
CA LEU A 85 9.73 4.99 1.99
C LEU A 85 11.14 4.64 2.45
N GLY A 86 11.52 3.38 2.29
CA GLY A 86 12.84 2.95 2.70
C GLY A 86 12.94 1.46 2.89
N ASP A 87 13.98 1.05 3.62
CA ASP A 87 14.24 -0.34 3.94
C ASP A 87 13.49 -0.76 5.21
N LEU A 88 13.36 -2.07 5.36
CA LEU A 88 12.79 -2.70 6.54
C LEU A 88 13.72 -3.83 7.00
N SER A 89 13.66 -4.17 8.28
CA SER A 89 14.35 -5.35 8.81
C SER A 89 13.69 -6.62 8.29
N ASN A 90 14.38 -7.76 8.41
CA ASN A 90 13.81 -9.04 8.00
C ASN A 90 12.55 -9.40 8.78
N LYS A 91 12.49 -9.07 10.06
CA LYS A 91 11.28 -9.27 10.88
C LYS A 91 10.12 -8.43 10.38
N GLU A 92 10.38 -7.18 10.06
CA GLU A 92 9.35 -6.27 9.53
C GLU A 92 8.82 -6.77 8.19
N LYS A 93 9.72 -7.20 7.30
CA LYS A 93 9.33 -7.77 6.01
C LYS A 93 8.46 -9.02 6.19
N ALA A 94 8.85 -9.91 7.11
CA ALA A 94 8.12 -11.16 7.35
C ALA A 94 6.71 -10.91 7.91
N LEU A 95 6.49 -9.79 8.59
CA LEU A 95 5.17 -9.44 9.10
C LEU A 95 4.18 -9.11 8.00
N MET A 96 4.65 -8.47 6.93
CA MET A 96 3.79 -7.91 5.90
C MET A 96 3.84 -8.63 4.56
N PHE A 97 4.87 -9.45 4.33
CA PHE A 97 5.10 -10.10 3.05
C PHE A 97 5.30 -11.61 3.25
N LEU A 98 4.80 -12.38 2.28
CA LEU A 98 5.01 -13.83 2.26
C LEU A 98 6.46 -14.16 1.88
N PRO A 99 6.98 -15.35 2.27
CA PRO A 99 8.33 -15.77 1.88
C PRO A 99 8.58 -15.72 0.37
N GLU A 100 7.59 -16.08 -0.43
CA GLU A 100 7.69 -16.06 -1.90
C GLU A 100 7.73 -14.65 -2.49
N GLU A 101 7.40 -13.62 -1.72
CA GLU A 101 7.51 -12.23 -2.14
C GLU A 101 8.91 -11.65 -1.95
N LEU A 102 9.78 -12.37 -1.23
CA LEU A 102 11.15 -11.93 -0.98
C LEU A 102 12.08 -12.38 -2.12
N PRO A 103 13.20 -11.70 -2.37
CA PRO A 103 13.77 -10.61 -1.59
C PRO A 103 13.14 -9.26 -1.89
N ILE A 104 13.17 -8.37 -0.89
CA ILE A 104 12.70 -6.99 -1.00
C ILE A 104 13.83 -6.06 -0.59
N GLY A 105 14.19 -5.11 -1.45
CA GLY A 105 15.23 -4.11 -1.18
C GLY A 105 14.68 -2.87 -0.50
N SER A 106 13.52 -2.39 -0.96
CA SER A 106 12.89 -1.21 -0.36
C SER A 106 11.37 -1.27 -0.55
N VAL A 107 10.66 -0.50 0.27
CA VAL A 107 9.19 -0.47 0.30
C VAL A 107 8.67 0.94 0.38
N ALA A 108 7.42 1.12 -0.07
CA ALA A 108 6.61 2.29 0.27
C ALA A 108 5.41 1.77 1.08
N ILE A 109 5.25 2.29 2.30
CA ILE A 109 4.11 1.98 3.15
C ILE A 109 3.21 3.21 3.18
N CYS A 110 1.97 3.06 2.73
CA CYS A 110 1.00 4.14 2.68
C CYS A 110 -0.14 3.83 3.65
N ARG A 111 -0.39 4.74 4.58
CA ARG A 111 -1.49 4.63 5.54
C ARG A 111 -2.81 4.92 4.83
N LEU A 112 -3.81 4.07 5.07
CA LEU A 112 -5.16 4.22 4.52
C LEU A 112 -6.18 4.37 5.65
N GLY A 113 -7.04 5.37 5.54
CA GLY A 113 -8.17 5.57 6.44
C GLY A 113 -7.79 5.85 7.89
N GLY A 114 -8.79 6.00 8.73
CA GLY A 114 -8.60 6.19 10.17
C GLY A 114 -7.83 7.45 10.53
N THR A 115 -6.99 7.32 11.55
CA THR A 115 -6.13 8.40 12.05
C THR A 115 -4.66 8.02 11.89
N PRO A 116 -3.71 8.98 12.05
CA PRO A 116 -2.28 8.65 12.01
C PRO A 116 -1.89 7.54 13.00
N GLN A 117 -2.52 7.52 14.17
CA GLN A 117 -2.23 6.53 15.20
C GLN A 117 -2.97 5.20 14.94
N LYS A 118 -4.09 5.25 14.24
CA LYS A 118 -4.93 4.06 14.01
C LYS A 118 -5.47 4.03 12.58
N PRO A 119 -4.60 3.76 11.59
CA PRO A 119 -5.07 3.55 10.23
C PRO A 119 -5.93 2.29 10.14
N THR A 120 -6.81 2.22 9.14
CA THR A 120 -7.67 1.06 8.94
C THR A 120 -7.06 0.03 8.00
N ALA A 121 -6.15 0.46 7.14
CA ALA A 121 -5.48 -0.39 6.18
C ALA A 121 -4.14 0.21 5.76
N LEU A 122 -3.35 -0.56 5.03
CA LEU A 122 -2.08 -0.12 4.44
C LEU A 122 -2.06 -0.47 2.95
N LEU A 123 -1.52 0.43 2.15
CA LEU A 123 -1.15 0.17 0.77
C LEU A 123 0.37 0.03 0.71
N LEU A 124 0.87 -1.09 0.22
CA LEU A 124 2.29 -1.40 0.18
C LEU A 124 2.77 -1.53 -1.26
N PHE A 125 3.92 -0.93 -1.53
CA PHE A 125 4.68 -1.18 -2.76
C PHE A 125 6.03 -1.76 -2.39
N LYS A 126 6.54 -2.67 -3.22
CA LYS A 126 7.81 -3.32 -2.97
C LYS A 126 8.69 -3.29 -4.22
N SER A 127 10.00 -3.20 -4.00
CA SER A 127 11.02 -3.27 -5.04
C SER A 127 12.20 -4.09 -4.56
N ARG A 128 12.88 -4.80 -5.47
CA ARG A 128 14.14 -5.46 -5.17
C ARG A 128 15.29 -4.47 -5.03
N ASP A 129 15.15 -3.32 -5.67
CA ASP A 129 16.14 -2.26 -5.63
C ASP A 129 16.10 -1.56 -4.27
N THR A 130 17.23 -1.57 -3.55
CA THR A 130 17.34 -0.93 -2.24
C THR A 130 17.20 0.59 -2.32
N ASP A 131 17.44 1.18 -3.48
CA ASP A 131 17.40 2.61 -3.69
C ASP A 131 16.10 3.11 -4.33
N ARG A 132 15.18 2.20 -4.65
CA ARG A 132 13.93 2.58 -5.32
C ARG A 132 13.07 3.50 -4.46
N PHE A 133 12.98 3.20 -3.16
CA PHE A 133 12.21 3.99 -2.20
C PHE A 133 13.12 4.51 -1.10
N HIS A 134 13.06 5.81 -0.83
CA HIS A 134 13.80 6.45 0.26
C HIS A 134 13.02 7.68 0.76
N ASN A 135 13.31 8.08 2.01
CA ASN A 135 12.53 9.11 2.71
C ASN A 135 12.50 10.48 2.05
N ASP A 136 13.48 10.78 1.20
CA ASP A 136 13.58 12.09 0.55
C ASP A 136 12.73 12.21 -0.72
N GLN A 137 12.08 11.13 -1.15
CA GLN A 137 11.29 11.16 -2.37
C GLN A 137 10.02 12.00 -2.21
N ASP A 138 9.63 12.65 -3.31
CA ASP A 138 8.35 13.33 -3.41
C ASP A 138 7.20 12.31 -3.33
N THR A 139 6.23 12.56 -2.46
CA THR A 139 5.09 11.67 -2.23
C THR A 139 3.80 12.14 -2.91
N THR A 140 3.88 13.13 -3.79
CA THR A 140 2.69 13.68 -4.46
C THR A 140 1.90 12.60 -5.21
N PHE A 141 2.61 11.75 -5.96
CA PHE A 141 1.97 10.65 -6.69
C PHE A 141 1.27 9.68 -5.75
N LEU A 142 1.95 9.26 -4.66
CA LEU A 142 1.37 8.35 -3.66
C LEU A 142 0.16 8.95 -2.98
N ARG A 143 0.18 10.26 -2.73
CA ARG A 143 -0.94 10.94 -2.09
C ARG A 143 -2.18 10.88 -2.96
N HIS A 144 -2.05 11.15 -4.26
CA HIS A 144 -3.17 11.03 -5.19
C HIS A 144 -3.68 9.60 -5.28
N LEU A 145 -2.78 8.64 -5.32
CA LEU A 145 -3.13 7.23 -5.38
C LEU A 145 -3.89 6.79 -4.13
N VAL A 146 -3.41 7.19 -2.95
CA VAL A 146 -4.07 6.88 -1.68
C VAL A 146 -5.48 7.45 -1.64
N ASP A 147 -5.66 8.69 -2.09
CA ASP A 147 -6.98 9.32 -2.12
C ASP A 147 -7.96 8.51 -2.97
N ILE A 148 -7.51 8.04 -4.13
CA ILE A 148 -8.33 7.21 -5.01
C ILE A 148 -8.67 5.87 -4.37
N VAL A 149 -7.69 5.20 -3.78
CA VAL A 149 -7.89 3.90 -3.14
C VAL A 149 -8.83 4.01 -1.94
N GLU A 150 -8.65 5.03 -1.10
CA GLU A 150 -9.51 5.26 0.06
C GLU A 150 -10.97 5.47 -0.33
N LEU A 151 -11.21 6.13 -1.44
CA LEU A 151 -12.56 6.39 -1.94
C LEU A 151 -13.36 5.10 -2.16
N HIS A 152 -12.69 4.04 -2.57
CA HIS A 152 -13.31 2.77 -2.94
C HIS A 152 -13.15 1.65 -1.90
N LEU A 153 -12.30 1.84 -0.89
CA LEU A 153 -11.86 0.76 -0.01
C LEU A 153 -13.02 -0.01 0.63
N GLY A 154 -13.99 0.70 1.21
CA GLY A 154 -15.13 0.07 1.87
C GLY A 154 -16.01 -0.76 0.93
N ARG A 155 -16.03 -0.43 -0.35
CA ARG A 155 -16.82 -1.13 -1.34
C ARG A 155 -16.26 -2.53 -1.67
N TRP A 156 -14.96 -2.73 -1.50
CA TRP A 156 -14.30 -4.00 -1.80
C TRP A 156 -14.36 -5.01 -0.65
N ILE A 157 -14.74 -4.57 0.53
CA ILE A 157 -14.74 -5.38 1.75
C ILE A 157 -16.18 -5.54 2.28
#